data_ed3b106ce9e2a1abb14ee2fe3c5905fc
#
_entry.id   ed3b106ce9e2a1abb14ee2fe3c5905fc
#
_cell.length_a   1.000
_cell.length_b   1.000
_cell.length_c   1.000
_cell.angle_alpha   90.00
_cell.angle_beta   90.00
_cell.angle_gamma   90.00
#
_symmetry.space_group_name_H-M   'P 1'
#
loop_
_entity.id
_entity.type
_entity.pdbx_description
1 polymer ?
#
loop_
_entity_poly.entity_id
_entity_poly.type
_entity_poly.pdbx_seq_one_letter_code
_entity_poly.pdbx_strand_id
1 'polypeptide(L)'
;MTYDNGTTLTVAGRTYTIADIDSIVVNSRPVTAGQVEVSYSNGGARVFMAGDVAPYLTASVSGAHVSITAAAGLTQEVNYVLSGTSSDGSFTQTGSYKMRLTLQGVDLTSSSGAAINVQNGKRIKVVLADGTTNALTDAASGSQKACFYVRGHAEFAGGGTLTLTGRKAHAFASGEYTELHSSLGHIYVASAVTDGFHVGQYFRMAGGKLTIAGVKSDGIDVAATNHSTDENNGQVMISGGTLTIALDAAHDVKGLKADSLITISGGNITITGMGNGQKGIKTATNLLVNNASGTAPTLTITLTGTTYNKGQADESKTRGIKVDRDFTFDGGTINISTPGPKAKAIVVDGTYYYKSGTINCPVSAAIVG
;
A
#
# COMPACT_ATOMS: atom_id res chain seq x y z
N MET A 1 4.13 33.59 -20.53
CA MET A 1 4.26 33.81 -21.98
C MET A 1 4.91 35.19 -22.16
N THR A 2 6.06 35.25 -22.77
CA THR A 2 6.76 36.51 -23.05
C THR A 2 6.88 36.68 -24.56
N TYR A 3 6.69 37.89 -25.02
CA TYR A 3 6.70 38.28 -26.43
C TYR A 3 7.87 39.25 -26.68
N ASP A 4 8.75 38.90 -27.59
CA ASP A 4 9.93 39.71 -27.90
C ASP A 4 9.81 40.25 -29.32
N ASN A 5 9.65 41.59 -29.43
CA ASN A 5 9.69 42.43 -30.66
C ASN A 5 9.16 41.82 -31.98
N GLY A 6 8.22 40.90 -31.92
CA GLY A 6 7.52 40.39 -33.09
C GLY A 6 8.21 39.27 -33.86
N THR A 7 9.30 38.69 -33.36
CA THR A 7 10.00 37.59 -34.04
C THR A 7 9.97 36.25 -33.33
N THR A 8 9.84 36.24 -32.01
CA THR A 8 9.82 35.01 -31.20
C THR A 8 8.74 35.04 -30.14
N LEU A 9 8.25 33.85 -29.79
CA LEU A 9 7.32 33.59 -28.70
C LEU A 9 7.94 32.59 -27.71
N THR A 10 8.07 32.95 -26.45
CA THR A 10 8.54 32.05 -25.40
C THR A 10 7.37 31.53 -24.57
N VAL A 11 7.17 30.22 -24.56
CA VAL A 11 6.16 29.54 -23.77
C VAL A 11 6.83 28.45 -22.93
N ALA A 12 6.66 28.51 -21.64
CA ALA A 12 7.24 27.53 -20.68
C ALA A 12 8.77 27.33 -20.85
N GLY A 13 9.51 28.42 -21.09
CA GLY A 13 10.96 28.39 -21.27
C GLY A 13 11.46 27.93 -22.66
N ARG A 14 10.55 27.61 -23.60
CA ARG A 14 10.90 27.31 -24.99
C ARG A 14 10.58 28.47 -25.87
N THR A 15 11.53 28.88 -26.74
CA THR A 15 11.39 29.97 -27.71
C THR A 15 11.07 29.38 -29.08
N TYR A 16 10.05 29.93 -29.73
CA TYR A 16 9.59 29.58 -31.07
C TYR A 16 9.71 30.79 -31.95
N THR A 17 10.11 30.63 -33.21
CA THR A 17 10.09 31.69 -34.20
C THR A 17 8.64 31.90 -34.67
N ILE A 18 8.13 33.13 -34.67
CA ILE A 18 6.72 33.41 -35.03
C ILE A 18 6.40 32.95 -36.45
N ALA A 19 7.38 33.01 -37.36
CA ALA A 19 7.21 32.52 -38.73
C ALA A 19 6.93 31.02 -38.84
N ASP A 20 7.26 30.24 -37.80
CA ASP A 20 7.04 28.79 -37.76
C ASP A 20 5.77 28.43 -37.00
N ILE A 21 4.95 29.40 -36.60
CA ILE A 21 3.73 29.20 -35.81
C ILE A 21 2.50 29.43 -36.68
N ASP A 22 1.87 28.35 -37.15
CA ASP A 22 0.62 28.43 -37.91
C ASP A 22 -0.57 28.93 -37.10
N SER A 23 -0.61 28.52 -35.81
CA SER A 23 -1.65 28.97 -34.88
C SER A 23 -1.23 28.81 -33.43
N ILE A 24 -1.68 29.72 -32.56
CA ILE A 24 -1.56 29.59 -31.09
C ILE A 24 -2.95 29.28 -30.57
N VAL A 25 -3.16 28.04 -30.18
CA VAL A 25 -4.37 27.63 -29.46
C VAL A 25 -4.11 27.75 -27.97
N VAL A 26 -4.59 28.82 -27.35
CA VAL A 26 -4.59 28.95 -25.89
C VAL A 26 -5.75 28.10 -25.36
N ASN A 27 -5.45 26.90 -24.96
CA ASN A 27 -6.42 26.02 -24.30
C ASN A 27 -6.63 26.50 -22.87
N SER A 28 -7.58 27.41 -22.67
CA SER A 28 -7.92 28.03 -21.38
C SER A 28 -8.78 27.13 -20.48
N ARG A 29 -8.53 25.81 -20.48
CA ARG A 29 -9.19 24.94 -19.47
C ARG A 29 -8.66 25.35 -18.09
N PRO A 30 -9.52 25.90 -17.22
CA PRO A 30 -9.10 26.26 -15.88
C PRO A 30 -8.74 25.00 -15.09
N VAL A 31 -7.54 24.98 -14.51
CA VAL A 31 -7.13 23.97 -13.50
C VAL A 31 -7.34 24.60 -12.14
N THR A 32 -7.94 23.84 -11.21
CA THR A 32 -8.16 24.29 -9.84
C THR A 32 -6.85 24.67 -9.16
N ALA A 33 -6.82 25.77 -8.41
CA ALA A 33 -5.63 26.22 -7.67
C ALA A 33 -5.05 25.07 -6.80
N GLY A 34 -3.73 24.97 -6.75
CA GLY A 34 -3.03 23.90 -6.04
C GLY A 34 -3.08 22.53 -6.73
N GLN A 35 -3.55 22.44 -7.99
CA GLN A 35 -3.78 21.16 -8.64
C GLN A 35 -2.87 20.96 -9.86
N VAL A 36 -2.50 19.70 -10.08
CA VAL A 36 -1.90 19.18 -11.31
C VAL A 36 -2.77 18.05 -11.83
N GLU A 37 -3.26 18.15 -13.05
CA GLU A 37 -4.03 17.10 -13.70
C GLU A 37 -3.14 16.36 -14.70
N VAL A 38 -3.14 15.04 -14.60
CA VAL A 38 -2.47 14.14 -15.55
C VAL A 38 -3.52 13.22 -16.16
N SER A 39 -3.73 13.35 -17.46
CA SER A 39 -4.64 12.49 -18.20
C SER A 39 -3.88 11.58 -19.14
N TYR A 40 -4.13 10.28 -19.03
CA TYR A 40 -3.49 9.23 -19.81
C TYR A 40 -4.38 8.79 -20.98
N SER A 41 -3.73 8.43 -22.09
CA SER A 41 -4.35 7.79 -23.25
C SER A 41 -3.32 6.88 -23.91
N ASN A 42 -3.75 6.02 -24.83
CA ASN A 42 -2.82 5.18 -25.61
C ASN A 42 -1.89 6.00 -26.53
N GLY A 43 -2.19 7.27 -26.77
CA GLY A 43 -1.33 8.20 -27.52
C GLY A 43 -0.34 8.97 -26.65
N GLY A 44 -0.31 8.75 -25.33
CA GLY A 44 0.56 9.44 -24.40
C GLY A 44 -0.17 10.07 -23.22
N ALA A 45 0.50 10.97 -22.51
CA ALA A 45 -0.07 11.70 -21.38
C ALA A 45 -0.07 13.21 -21.62
N ARG A 46 -1.03 13.89 -20.99
CA ARG A 46 -1.10 15.36 -20.94
C ARG A 46 -1.05 15.81 -19.48
N VAL A 47 -0.29 16.85 -19.22
CA VAL A 47 -0.12 17.44 -17.89
C VAL A 47 -0.62 18.89 -17.93
N PHE A 48 -1.54 19.23 -17.05
CA PHE A 48 -2.04 20.58 -16.85
C PHE A 48 -1.76 20.99 -15.41
N MET A 49 -1.18 22.17 -15.22
CA MET A 49 -0.81 22.70 -13.91
C MET A 49 -1.55 23.99 -13.64
N ALA A 50 -2.05 24.14 -12.43
CA ALA A 50 -2.59 25.43 -11.99
C ALA A 50 -1.49 26.49 -11.95
N GLY A 51 -1.85 27.75 -12.25
CA GLY A 51 -0.89 28.85 -12.37
C GLY A 51 -0.12 29.15 -11.08
N ASP A 52 -0.69 28.83 -9.92
CA ASP A 52 -0.08 29.04 -8.60
C ASP A 52 1.00 27.98 -8.25
N VAL A 53 0.97 26.80 -8.85
CA VAL A 53 1.98 25.73 -8.62
C VAL A 53 2.93 25.54 -9.79
N ALA A 54 2.53 25.90 -11.00
CA ALA A 54 3.34 25.73 -12.22
C ALA A 54 4.76 26.30 -12.14
N PRO A 55 5.02 27.48 -11.51
CA PRO A 55 6.37 28.01 -11.36
C PRO A 55 7.34 27.15 -10.54
N TYR A 56 6.80 26.25 -9.71
CA TYR A 56 7.59 25.39 -8.80
C TYR A 56 7.73 23.96 -9.32
N LEU A 57 7.11 23.61 -10.44
CA LEU A 57 7.05 22.24 -10.93
C LEU A 57 7.66 22.14 -12.34
N THR A 58 8.45 21.10 -12.55
CA THR A 58 8.95 20.74 -13.87
C THR A 58 8.39 19.38 -14.25
N ALA A 59 7.65 19.32 -15.36
CA ALA A 59 7.15 18.07 -15.92
C ALA A 59 7.99 17.62 -17.10
N SER A 60 8.25 16.31 -17.15
CA SER A 60 8.78 15.60 -18.31
C SER A 60 7.78 14.53 -18.71
N VAL A 61 7.44 14.47 -19.99
CA VAL A 61 6.49 13.49 -20.54
C VAL A 61 7.17 12.78 -21.71
N SER A 62 7.22 11.45 -21.65
CA SER A 62 7.73 10.60 -22.73
C SER A 62 6.71 9.50 -22.99
N GLY A 63 5.97 9.58 -24.09
CA GLY A 63 4.79 8.76 -24.29
C GLY A 63 3.78 8.97 -23.14
N ALA A 64 3.41 7.92 -22.43
CA ALA A 64 2.57 8.01 -21.23
C ALA A 64 3.39 7.90 -19.92
N HIS A 65 4.70 8.03 -19.95
CA HIS A 65 5.52 8.13 -18.73
C HIS A 65 5.66 9.60 -18.33
N VAL A 66 5.11 9.93 -17.16
CA VAL A 66 5.11 11.30 -16.62
C VAL A 66 6.03 11.36 -15.40
N SER A 67 6.94 12.31 -15.40
CA SER A 67 7.78 12.64 -14.25
C SER A 67 7.61 14.11 -13.89
N ILE A 68 7.28 14.38 -12.61
CA ILE A 68 7.13 15.75 -12.09
C ILE A 68 8.08 15.94 -10.93
N THR A 69 8.97 16.94 -11.07
CA THR A 69 9.92 17.33 -10.03
C THR A 69 9.55 18.69 -9.47
N ALA A 70 9.50 18.79 -8.16
CA ALA A 70 9.24 20.04 -7.46
C ALA A 70 10.53 20.73 -7.04
N ALA A 71 10.56 22.06 -7.19
CA ALA A 71 11.62 22.91 -6.64
C ALA A 71 11.58 22.92 -5.11
N ALA A 72 12.73 23.16 -4.48
CA ALA A 72 12.87 23.18 -3.02
C ALA A 72 12.01 24.26 -2.33
N GLY A 73 11.62 25.31 -3.04
CA GLY A 73 10.77 26.40 -2.51
C GLY A 73 9.28 26.10 -2.44
N LEU A 74 8.82 24.95 -2.96
CA LEU A 74 7.41 24.58 -2.89
C LEU A 74 7.06 24.11 -1.49
N THR A 75 6.22 24.86 -0.78
CA THR A 75 5.79 24.57 0.61
C THR A 75 4.31 24.23 0.73
N GLN A 76 3.48 24.64 -0.24
CA GLN A 76 2.05 24.36 -0.25
C GLN A 76 1.77 22.91 -0.64
N GLU A 77 0.63 22.37 -0.17
CA GLU A 77 0.15 21.04 -0.59
C GLU A 77 -0.30 21.11 -2.07
N VAL A 78 0.14 20.17 -2.88
CA VAL A 78 -0.29 20.02 -4.28
C VAL A 78 -1.14 18.76 -4.41
N ASN A 79 -2.27 18.87 -5.12
CA ASN A 79 -3.12 17.74 -5.48
C ASN A 79 -2.82 17.29 -6.92
N TYR A 80 -2.25 16.11 -7.08
CA TYR A 80 -2.06 15.44 -8.36
C TYR A 80 -3.27 14.56 -8.65
N VAL A 81 -4.00 14.86 -9.73
CA VAL A 81 -5.17 14.08 -10.16
C VAL A 81 -4.79 13.26 -11.38
N LEU A 82 -4.78 11.94 -11.23
CA LEU A 82 -4.47 11.00 -12.31
C LEU A 82 -5.75 10.39 -12.85
N SER A 83 -5.91 10.39 -14.19
CA SER A 83 -7.06 9.81 -14.86
C SER A 83 -6.71 9.21 -16.23
N GLY A 84 -7.56 8.32 -16.75
CA GLY A 84 -7.39 7.70 -18.06
C GLY A 84 -6.55 6.44 -18.05
N THR A 85 -6.30 5.88 -19.23
CA THR A 85 -5.72 4.53 -19.38
C THR A 85 -4.50 4.54 -20.28
N SER A 86 -3.46 3.79 -19.91
CA SER A 86 -2.33 3.52 -20.77
C SER A 86 -1.80 2.10 -20.56
N SER A 87 -1.59 1.38 -21.66
CA SER A 87 -0.94 0.06 -21.65
C SER A 87 0.58 0.14 -21.48
N ASP A 88 1.17 1.34 -21.56
CA ASP A 88 2.56 1.61 -21.23
C ASP A 88 2.70 3.03 -20.68
N GLY A 89 2.46 3.21 -19.39
CA GLY A 89 2.48 4.50 -18.72
C GLY A 89 2.87 4.40 -17.26
N SER A 90 3.37 5.51 -16.72
CA SER A 90 3.74 5.62 -15.32
C SER A 90 3.66 7.04 -14.81
N PHE A 91 3.61 7.20 -13.50
CA PHE A 91 3.69 8.46 -12.80
C PHE A 91 4.84 8.46 -11.79
N THR A 92 5.77 9.38 -11.93
CA THR A 92 6.85 9.62 -10.97
C THR A 92 6.76 11.04 -10.44
N GLN A 93 6.82 11.20 -9.11
CA GLN A 93 6.87 12.48 -8.44
C GLN A 93 8.08 12.55 -7.51
N THR A 94 8.83 13.66 -7.59
CA THR A 94 10.00 13.94 -6.74
C THR A 94 9.84 15.30 -6.06
N GLY A 95 10.06 15.34 -4.74
CA GLY A 95 9.94 16.57 -3.97
C GLY A 95 10.02 16.35 -2.47
N SER A 96 9.75 17.41 -1.69
CA SER A 96 9.76 17.37 -0.22
C SER A 96 8.69 18.30 0.36
N TYR A 97 7.42 18.00 0.11
CA TYR A 97 6.25 18.74 0.60
C TYR A 97 5.07 17.80 0.78
N LYS A 98 4.08 18.19 1.56
CA LYS A 98 2.83 17.42 1.69
C LYS A 98 2.09 17.43 0.35
N MET A 99 1.61 16.27 -0.08
CA MET A 99 0.86 16.19 -1.33
C MET A 99 -0.37 15.31 -1.19
N ARG A 100 -1.32 15.54 -2.09
CA ARG A 100 -2.44 14.66 -2.34
C ARG A 100 -2.23 14.00 -3.70
N LEU A 101 -2.53 12.72 -3.79
CA LEU A 101 -2.57 11.97 -5.04
C LEU A 101 -3.98 11.40 -5.21
N THR A 102 -4.75 11.98 -6.10
CA THR A 102 -6.12 11.56 -6.39
C THR A 102 -6.12 10.63 -7.60
N LEU A 103 -6.53 9.38 -7.40
CA LEU A 103 -6.75 8.42 -8.47
C LEU A 103 -8.20 8.49 -8.91
N GLN A 104 -8.43 8.98 -10.13
CA GLN A 104 -9.74 9.29 -10.68
C GLN A 104 -10.00 8.48 -11.95
N GLY A 105 -10.13 7.17 -11.82
CA GLY A 105 -10.31 6.27 -12.96
C GLY A 105 -9.02 6.13 -13.77
N VAL A 106 -7.88 5.94 -13.07
CA VAL A 106 -6.59 5.73 -13.72
C VAL A 106 -6.31 4.23 -13.84
N ASP A 107 -5.91 3.79 -15.05
CA ASP A 107 -5.48 2.41 -15.32
C ASP A 107 -4.13 2.46 -16.04
N LEU A 108 -3.07 2.07 -15.33
CA LEU A 108 -1.70 2.11 -15.83
C LEU A 108 -1.05 0.74 -15.77
N THR A 109 -0.56 0.29 -16.91
CA THR A 109 0.48 -0.75 -16.99
C THR A 109 1.79 -0.08 -17.36
N SER A 110 2.86 -0.35 -16.64
CA SER A 110 4.20 0.14 -16.96
C SER A 110 5.07 -0.98 -17.52
N SER A 111 5.79 -0.71 -18.59
CA SER A 111 6.79 -1.63 -19.14
C SER A 111 8.21 -1.38 -18.61
N SER A 112 8.43 -0.28 -17.86
CA SER A 112 9.78 0.19 -17.48
C SER A 112 10.02 0.35 -15.99
N GLY A 113 9.12 -0.08 -15.12
CA GLY A 113 9.28 0.02 -13.66
C GLY A 113 7.94 0.16 -12.93
N ALA A 114 7.93 0.87 -11.81
CA ALA A 114 6.70 1.11 -11.04
C ALA A 114 5.64 1.87 -11.87
N ALA A 115 4.38 1.52 -11.69
CA ALA A 115 3.28 2.29 -12.28
C ALA A 115 3.14 3.67 -11.60
N ILE A 116 3.30 3.71 -10.26
CA ILE A 116 3.38 4.95 -9.49
C ILE A 116 4.61 4.92 -8.58
N ASN A 117 5.44 5.97 -8.67
CA ASN A 117 6.68 6.12 -7.93
C ASN A 117 6.76 7.51 -7.29
N VAL A 118 6.46 7.61 -6.00
CA VAL A 118 6.50 8.86 -5.24
C VAL A 118 7.79 8.94 -4.43
N GLN A 119 8.75 9.71 -4.92
CA GLN A 119 10.05 10.00 -4.30
C GLN A 119 9.95 11.24 -3.40
N ASN A 120 9.02 11.22 -2.47
CA ASN A 120 8.73 12.29 -1.54
C ASN A 120 8.62 11.72 -0.12
N GLY A 121 9.50 12.17 0.77
CA GLY A 121 9.59 11.73 2.17
C GLY A 121 8.60 12.41 3.11
N LYS A 122 7.56 13.09 2.60
CA LYS A 122 6.51 13.71 3.41
C LYS A 122 5.21 12.91 3.33
N ARG A 123 4.17 13.40 4.00
CA ARG A 123 2.86 12.79 3.97
C ARG A 123 2.22 12.87 2.57
N ILE A 124 1.82 11.73 2.07
CA ILE A 124 1.13 11.55 0.79
C ILE A 124 -0.29 11.04 1.08
N LYS A 125 -1.29 11.92 0.91
CA LYS A 125 -2.69 11.50 1.01
C LYS A 125 -3.14 10.93 -0.33
N VAL A 126 -3.32 9.62 -0.41
CA VAL A 126 -3.83 8.92 -1.60
C VAL A 126 -5.36 8.86 -1.51
N VAL A 127 -6.04 9.47 -2.47
CA VAL A 127 -7.50 9.50 -2.51
C VAL A 127 -8.00 8.69 -3.70
N LEU A 128 -8.75 7.63 -3.43
CA LEU A 128 -9.50 6.91 -4.45
C LEU A 128 -10.82 7.64 -4.68
N ALA A 129 -10.95 8.37 -5.77
CA ALA A 129 -12.13 9.18 -6.04
C ALA A 129 -13.39 8.32 -6.02
N ASP A 130 -14.45 8.82 -5.40
CA ASP A 130 -15.69 8.06 -5.20
C ASP A 130 -16.28 7.57 -6.54
N GLY A 131 -16.74 6.33 -6.55
CA GLY A 131 -17.33 5.70 -7.74
C GLY A 131 -16.34 5.36 -8.85
N THR A 132 -15.03 5.56 -8.66
CA THR A 132 -14.03 5.23 -9.66
C THR A 132 -13.37 3.87 -9.41
N THR A 133 -12.92 3.26 -10.50
CA THR A 133 -12.11 2.05 -10.50
C THR A 133 -10.72 2.41 -11.03
N ASN A 134 -9.69 2.06 -10.28
CA ASN A 134 -8.29 2.32 -10.62
C ASN A 134 -7.53 1.01 -10.68
N ALA A 135 -6.55 0.89 -11.58
CA ALA A 135 -5.70 -0.28 -11.71
C ALA A 135 -4.25 0.14 -11.98
N LEU A 136 -3.32 -0.55 -11.34
CA LEU A 136 -1.89 -0.31 -11.49
C LEU A 136 -1.17 -1.64 -11.65
N THR A 137 -0.32 -1.72 -12.69
CA THR A 137 0.53 -2.87 -12.96
C THR A 137 1.93 -2.37 -13.28
N ASP A 138 2.96 -2.88 -12.58
CA ASP A 138 4.34 -2.53 -12.86
C ASP A 138 5.00 -3.47 -13.88
N ALA A 139 6.20 -3.09 -14.32
CA ALA A 139 7.08 -3.96 -15.08
C ALA A 139 7.73 -5.01 -14.16
N ALA A 140 8.12 -6.15 -14.72
CA ALA A 140 8.96 -7.11 -14.01
C ALA A 140 10.42 -6.63 -13.83
N SER A 141 10.80 -5.52 -14.45
CA SER A 141 12.11 -4.86 -14.38
C SER A 141 12.01 -3.49 -13.70
N GLY A 142 13.11 -2.76 -13.62
CA GLY A 142 13.17 -1.43 -13.03
C GLY A 142 13.80 -1.41 -11.64
N SER A 143 14.03 -0.21 -11.10
CA SER A 143 14.75 -0.01 -9.84
C SER A 143 13.85 -0.10 -8.60
N GLN A 144 12.55 0.21 -8.73
CA GLN A 144 11.62 0.17 -7.62
C GLN A 144 11.17 -1.25 -7.28
N LYS A 145 10.92 -1.51 -6.00
CA LYS A 145 10.50 -2.82 -5.49
C LYS A 145 8.98 -2.99 -5.45
N ALA A 146 8.20 -2.01 -5.88
CA ALA A 146 6.74 -2.08 -5.80
C ALA A 146 6.07 -1.49 -7.02
N CYS A 147 4.88 -1.99 -7.33
CA CYS A 147 4.01 -1.44 -8.35
C CYS A 147 3.59 -0.01 -8.00
N PHE A 148 3.20 0.22 -6.75
CA PHE A 148 2.97 1.54 -6.18
C PHE A 148 3.94 1.76 -5.03
N TYR A 149 4.90 2.64 -5.23
CA TYR A 149 5.92 2.98 -4.24
C TYR A 149 5.75 4.39 -3.69
N VAL A 150 5.84 4.54 -2.37
CA VAL A 150 5.85 5.82 -1.65
C VAL A 150 7.05 5.85 -0.72
N ARG A 151 7.96 6.80 -0.92
CA ARG A 151 9.16 6.92 -0.07
C ARG A 151 8.83 7.34 1.36
N GLY A 152 7.83 8.20 1.55
CA GLY A 152 7.39 8.70 2.85
C GLY A 152 6.15 7.98 3.37
N HIS A 153 5.26 8.76 3.98
CA HIS A 153 4.02 8.31 4.61
C HIS A 153 2.89 8.20 3.58
N ALA A 154 2.11 7.13 3.63
CA ALA A 154 0.97 6.92 2.75
C ALA A 154 -0.34 6.83 3.54
N GLU A 155 -1.28 7.74 3.28
CA GLU A 155 -2.61 7.76 3.89
C GLU A 155 -3.68 7.53 2.82
N PHE A 156 -4.34 6.38 2.83
CA PHE A 156 -5.37 6.03 1.85
C PHE A 156 -6.77 6.37 2.34
N ALA A 157 -7.55 7.04 1.48
CA ALA A 157 -8.94 7.44 1.74
C ALA A 157 -9.75 7.47 0.43
N GLY A 158 -11.06 7.77 0.52
CA GLY A 158 -11.98 7.89 -0.61
C GLY A 158 -12.64 6.57 -0.99
N GLY A 159 -13.88 6.63 -1.48
CA GLY A 159 -14.76 5.47 -1.67
C GLY A 159 -14.57 4.68 -2.97
N GLY A 160 -13.58 5.03 -3.81
CA GLY A 160 -13.26 4.29 -5.03
C GLY A 160 -12.57 2.95 -4.77
N THR A 161 -12.17 2.29 -5.86
CA THR A 161 -11.43 1.02 -5.81
C THR A 161 -10.06 1.15 -6.45
N LEU A 162 -9.08 0.36 -5.96
CA LEU A 162 -7.74 0.27 -6.52
C LEU A 162 -7.29 -1.19 -6.61
N THR A 163 -6.96 -1.64 -7.82
CA THR A 163 -6.34 -2.96 -8.05
C THR A 163 -4.84 -2.79 -8.26
N LEU A 164 -4.03 -3.61 -7.58
CA LEU A 164 -2.57 -3.63 -7.69
C LEU A 164 -2.08 -4.98 -8.18
N THR A 165 -1.18 -4.96 -9.16
CA THR A 165 -0.48 -6.14 -9.69
C THR A 165 1.03 -5.89 -9.65
N GLY A 166 1.72 -6.50 -8.69
CA GLY A 166 3.16 -6.39 -8.51
C GLY A 166 3.90 -7.48 -9.29
N ARG A 167 4.52 -7.12 -10.40
CA ARG A 167 5.31 -8.03 -11.25
C ARG A 167 6.79 -8.06 -10.91
N LYS A 168 7.30 -6.99 -10.28
CA LYS A 168 8.71 -6.89 -9.87
C LYS A 168 8.94 -7.51 -8.49
N ALA A 169 8.21 -7.05 -7.51
CA ALA A 169 8.30 -7.50 -6.12
C ALA A 169 6.96 -7.27 -5.39
N HIS A 170 6.84 -6.20 -4.58
CA HIS A 170 5.63 -5.91 -3.81
C HIS A 170 4.53 -5.28 -4.69
N ALA A 171 3.27 -5.45 -4.32
CA ALA A 171 2.19 -4.70 -4.95
C ALA A 171 2.21 -3.23 -4.48
N PHE A 172 2.39 -3.00 -3.18
CA PHE A 172 2.56 -1.68 -2.57
C PHE A 172 3.74 -1.68 -1.61
N ALA A 173 4.49 -0.57 -1.58
CA ALA A 173 5.48 -0.36 -0.53
C ALA A 173 5.56 1.11 -0.12
N SER A 174 5.77 1.35 1.19
CA SER A 174 6.11 2.65 1.75
C SER A 174 7.41 2.60 2.53
N GLY A 175 8.19 3.70 2.50
CA GLY A 175 9.40 3.82 3.30
C GLY A 175 9.12 4.11 4.78
N GLU A 176 7.96 4.69 5.07
CA GLU A 176 7.47 5.03 6.40
C GLU A 176 6.04 4.48 6.56
N TYR A 177 5.25 5.02 7.46
CA TYR A 177 3.95 4.45 7.80
C TYR A 177 2.94 4.41 6.63
N THR A 178 1.99 3.50 6.76
CA THR A 178 0.81 3.42 5.90
C THR A 178 -0.46 3.38 6.74
N GLU A 179 -1.40 4.26 6.43
CA GLU A 179 -2.71 4.31 7.08
C GLU A 179 -3.85 4.10 6.07
N LEU A 180 -4.79 3.24 6.43
CA LEU A 180 -6.06 3.06 5.73
C LEU A 180 -7.16 3.70 6.58
N HIS A 181 -7.72 4.82 6.07
CA HIS A 181 -8.76 5.58 6.77
C HIS A 181 -10.12 4.88 6.74
N SER A 182 -11.01 5.26 7.66
CA SER A 182 -12.37 4.71 7.72
C SER A 182 -13.23 5.01 6.48
N SER A 183 -12.88 6.05 5.72
CA SER A 183 -13.54 6.43 4.47
C SER A 183 -12.99 5.70 3.24
N LEU A 184 -12.02 4.79 3.40
CA LEU A 184 -11.46 4.04 2.28
C LEU A 184 -12.48 3.05 1.72
N GLY A 185 -12.65 3.00 0.40
CA GLY A 185 -13.42 1.99 -0.30
C GLY A 185 -12.69 0.64 -0.32
N HIS A 186 -12.09 0.26 -1.42
CA HIS A 186 -11.46 -1.06 -1.54
C HIS A 186 -10.11 -1.00 -2.24
N ILE A 187 -9.08 -1.55 -1.61
CA ILE A 187 -7.81 -1.89 -2.26
C ILE A 187 -7.75 -3.41 -2.42
N TYR A 188 -7.49 -3.85 -3.66
CA TYR A 188 -7.32 -5.25 -4.02
C TYR A 188 -5.93 -5.49 -4.59
N VAL A 189 -5.11 -6.26 -3.90
CA VAL A 189 -3.87 -6.81 -4.43
C VAL A 189 -4.23 -8.10 -5.17
N ALA A 190 -4.14 -8.08 -6.49
CA ALA A 190 -4.45 -9.21 -7.35
C ALA A 190 -3.29 -10.22 -7.38
N SER A 191 -2.05 -9.73 -7.36
CA SER A 191 -0.85 -10.55 -7.22
C SER A 191 0.37 -9.70 -6.84
N ALA A 192 1.38 -10.36 -6.23
CA ALA A 192 2.72 -9.81 -6.05
C ALA A 192 3.76 -10.93 -6.08
N VAL A 193 4.96 -10.62 -6.60
CA VAL A 193 6.09 -11.57 -6.62
C VAL A 193 6.69 -11.73 -5.23
N THR A 194 6.51 -10.74 -4.35
CA THR A 194 6.82 -10.82 -2.93
C THR A 194 5.58 -10.47 -2.10
N ASP A 195 5.62 -9.42 -1.27
CA ASP A 195 4.56 -9.08 -0.36
C ASP A 195 3.41 -8.31 -1.03
N GLY A 196 2.23 -8.44 -0.48
CA GLY A 196 1.12 -7.58 -0.87
C GLY A 196 1.41 -6.13 -0.49
N PHE A 197 1.64 -5.89 0.80
CA PHE A 197 2.05 -4.61 1.37
C PHE A 197 3.36 -4.76 2.13
N HIS A 198 4.37 -4.01 1.74
CA HIS A 198 5.63 -3.87 2.47
C HIS A 198 5.71 -2.46 3.06
N VAL A 199 5.65 -2.34 4.36
CA VAL A 199 5.47 -1.06 5.06
C VAL A 199 6.62 -0.84 6.02
N GLY A 200 7.31 0.29 5.90
CA GLY A 200 8.21 0.79 6.92
C GLY A 200 7.42 1.35 8.11
N GLN A 201 8.06 1.53 9.25
CA GLN A 201 7.54 2.12 10.47
C GLN A 201 6.28 1.43 11.02
N TYR A 202 5.07 1.76 10.56
CA TYR A 202 3.85 1.10 11.03
C TYR A 202 2.75 1.00 9.96
N PHE A 203 1.84 0.07 10.18
CA PHE A 203 0.61 -0.06 9.41
C PHE A 203 -0.60 0.16 10.33
N ARG A 204 -1.50 1.05 9.93
CA ARG A 204 -2.77 1.31 10.63
C ARG A 204 -3.95 1.11 9.68
N MET A 205 -4.97 0.39 10.14
CA MET A 205 -6.25 0.26 9.43
C MET A 205 -7.41 0.64 10.34
N ALA A 206 -8.03 1.79 10.05
CA ALA A 206 -9.18 2.29 10.78
C ALA A 206 -10.52 1.89 10.13
N GLY A 207 -10.50 1.44 8.87
CA GLY A 207 -11.69 1.03 8.15
C GLY A 207 -11.41 0.68 6.69
N GLY A 208 -12.44 0.71 5.85
CA GLY A 208 -12.36 0.33 4.45
C GLY A 208 -12.20 -1.17 4.24
N LYS A 209 -11.80 -1.54 3.02
CA LYS A 209 -11.58 -2.94 2.65
C LYS A 209 -10.19 -3.11 2.02
N LEU A 210 -9.42 -4.07 2.53
CA LEU A 210 -8.16 -4.52 1.92
C LEU A 210 -8.25 -6.01 1.64
N THR A 211 -8.09 -6.40 0.38
CA THR A 211 -8.02 -7.80 -0.04
C THR A 211 -6.68 -8.06 -0.69
N ILE A 212 -5.98 -9.08 -0.22
CA ILE A 212 -4.66 -9.49 -0.74
C ILE A 212 -4.75 -10.94 -1.19
N ALA A 213 -4.41 -11.19 -2.45
CA ALA A 213 -4.38 -12.50 -3.05
C ALA A 213 -3.17 -12.65 -3.98
N GLY A 214 -2.84 -13.87 -4.38
CA GLY A 214 -1.81 -14.16 -5.37
C GLY A 214 -0.40 -13.69 -5.00
N VAL A 215 -0.11 -13.50 -3.71
CA VAL A 215 1.22 -13.11 -3.21
C VAL A 215 2.11 -14.33 -3.01
N LYS A 216 3.41 -14.17 -3.26
CA LYS A 216 4.38 -15.27 -3.09
C LYS A 216 5.23 -15.13 -1.82
N SER A 217 5.08 -14.05 -1.08
CA SER A 217 5.63 -13.82 0.24
C SER A 217 4.53 -13.39 1.22
N ASP A 218 4.80 -12.46 2.13
CA ASP A 218 3.87 -12.09 3.19
C ASP A 218 2.68 -11.25 2.64
N GLY A 219 1.52 -11.38 3.27
CA GLY A 219 0.36 -10.56 2.91
C GLY A 219 0.64 -9.08 3.22
N ILE A 220 0.89 -8.81 4.51
CA ILE A 220 1.35 -7.51 5.01
C ILE A 220 2.61 -7.76 5.84
N ASP A 221 3.72 -7.14 5.45
CA ASP A 221 4.99 -7.12 6.17
C ASP A 221 5.29 -5.72 6.68
N VAL A 222 5.36 -5.54 7.99
CA VAL A 222 5.69 -4.27 8.64
C VAL A 222 7.05 -4.37 9.29
N ALA A 223 8.01 -3.67 8.71
CA ALA A 223 9.39 -3.62 9.17
C ALA A 223 9.63 -2.38 10.05
N ALA A 224 10.36 -2.56 11.14
CA ALA A 224 10.84 -1.42 11.93
C ALA A 224 11.88 -0.63 11.13
N THR A 225 11.82 0.71 11.24
CA THR A 225 12.85 1.59 10.70
C THR A 225 14.11 1.53 11.57
N ASN A 226 15.22 2.04 11.04
CA ASN A 226 16.48 2.15 11.81
C ASN A 226 16.43 3.25 12.90
N HIS A 227 15.36 4.02 12.96
CA HIS A 227 15.15 5.08 13.95
C HIS A 227 14.28 4.55 15.09
N SER A 228 14.92 4.09 16.17
CA SER A 228 14.24 3.46 17.32
C SER A 228 13.25 4.39 18.05
N THR A 229 13.35 5.70 17.82
CA THR A 229 12.46 6.72 18.40
C THR A 229 11.23 7.02 17.54
N ASP A 230 11.10 6.41 16.35
CA ASP A 230 9.93 6.59 15.50
C ASP A 230 8.69 6.06 16.23
N GLU A 231 7.63 6.84 16.17
CA GLU A 231 6.35 6.47 16.78
C GLU A 231 5.82 5.17 16.19
N ASN A 232 5.33 4.27 17.04
CA ASN A 232 4.73 2.98 16.65
C ASN A 232 5.65 2.09 15.76
N ASN A 233 6.97 2.23 15.89
CA ASN A 233 7.94 1.57 15.01
C ASN A 233 7.78 0.03 14.98
N GLY A 234 7.62 -0.53 13.78
CA GLY A 234 7.40 -1.95 13.54
C GLY A 234 6.01 -2.46 13.93
N GLN A 235 5.01 -1.59 14.17
CA GLN A 235 3.70 -1.98 14.69
C GLN A 235 2.63 -2.14 13.62
N VAL A 236 1.66 -3.01 13.92
CA VAL A 236 0.39 -3.11 13.19
C VAL A 236 -0.75 -2.75 14.12
N MET A 237 -1.65 -1.88 13.67
CA MET A 237 -2.84 -1.44 14.42
C MET A 237 -4.08 -1.57 13.54
N ILE A 238 -5.01 -2.44 13.92
CA ILE A 238 -6.30 -2.60 13.22
C ILE A 238 -7.42 -2.27 14.18
N SER A 239 -8.16 -1.20 13.89
CA SER A 239 -9.31 -0.76 14.71
C SER A 239 -10.65 -0.87 13.99
N GLY A 240 -10.66 -1.26 12.71
CA GLY A 240 -11.90 -1.41 11.93
C GLY A 240 -11.65 -1.91 10.51
N GLY A 241 -12.72 -2.02 9.73
CA GLY A 241 -12.68 -2.43 8.33
C GLY A 241 -12.67 -3.95 8.10
N THR A 242 -12.43 -4.33 6.86
CA THR A 242 -12.36 -5.74 6.44
C THR A 242 -11.01 -6.02 5.79
N LEU A 243 -10.22 -6.89 6.41
CA LEU A 243 -8.95 -7.39 5.89
C LEU A 243 -9.10 -8.85 5.47
N THR A 244 -8.85 -9.14 4.20
CA THR A 244 -8.85 -10.52 3.68
C THR A 244 -7.50 -10.82 3.04
N ILE A 245 -6.83 -11.90 3.48
CA ILE A 245 -5.53 -12.32 2.96
C ILE A 245 -5.61 -13.79 2.55
N ALA A 246 -5.34 -14.07 1.28
CA ALA A 246 -5.17 -15.42 0.76
C ALA A 246 -3.69 -15.65 0.43
N LEU A 247 -3.03 -16.52 1.21
CA LEU A 247 -1.62 -16.89 1.02
C LEU A 247 -1.43 -18.02 0.02
N ASP A 248 -2.54 -18.61 -0.42
CA ASP A 248 -2.56 -19.74 -1.36
C ASP A 248 -1.57 -20.86 -0.96
N ALA A 249 -0.78 -21.36 -1.91
CA ALA A 249 0.19 -22.44 -1.70
C ALA A 249 1.62 -21.94 -1.40
N ALA A 250 1.83 -20.64 -1.21
CA ALA A 250 3.16 -20.12 -0.84
C ALA A 250 3.63 -20.72 0.50
N HIS A 251 4.90 -21.10 0.58
CA HIS A 251 5.45 -21.75 1.77
C HIS A 251 6.18 -20.76 2.68
N ASP A 252 6.16 -21.01 3.98
CA ASP A 252 6.81 -20.21 5.05
C ASP A 252 6.52 -18.71 5.00
N VAL A 253 5.33 -18.33 4.57
CA VAL A 253 4.86 -16.94 4.47
C VAL A 253 3.87 -16.62 5.58
N LYS A 254 3.65 -15.33 5.84
CA LYS A 254 2.79 -14.84 6.91
C LYS A 254 1.66 -13.99 6.32
N GLY A 255 0.46 -14.14 6.86
CA GLY A 255 -0.64 -13.26 6.49
C GLY A 255 -0.36 -11.84 6.94
N LEU A 256 -0.18 -11.67 8.24
CA LEU A 256 0.15 -10.40 8.88
C LEU A 256 1.41 -10.57 9.72
N LYS A 257 2.45 -9.79 9.41
CA LYS A 257 3.74 -9.82 10.09
C LYS A 257 4.11 -8.44 10.60
N ALA A 258 4.65 -8.37 11.81
CA ALA A 258 5.15 -7.16 12.43
C ALA A 258 6.45 -7.43 13.19
N ASP A 259 7.41 -6.52 13.07
CA ASP A 259 8.66 -6.56 13.83
C ASP A 259 8.48 -6.13 15.29
N SER A 260 7.31 -5.55 15.62
CA SER A 260 6.98 -5.14 16.98
C SER A 260 5.55 -5.58 17.33
N LEU A 261 4.79 -4.75 18.03
CA LEU A 261 3.44 -5.02 18.54
C LEU A 261 2.41 -5.13 17.41
N ILE A 262 1.51 -6.09 17.53
CA ILE A 262 0.25 -6.11 16.78
C ILE A 262 -0.89 -5.80 17.74
N THR A 263 -1.69 -4.79 17.44
CA THR A 263 -2.92 -4.44 18.16
C THR A 263 -4.12 -4.60 17.24
N ILE A 264 -5.08 -5.42 17.61
CA ILE A 264 -6.34 -5.60 16.89
C ILE A 264 -7.47 -5.24 17.86
N SER A 265 -8.09 -4.09 17.66
CA SER A 265 -9.15 -3.56 18.54
C SER A 265 -10.53 -3.52 17.86
N GLY A 266 -10.62 -3.92 16.60
CA GLY A 266 -11.86 -3.97 15.83
C GLY A 266 -11.64 -4.58 14.45
N GLY A 267 -12.71 -4.60 13.63
CA GLY A 267 -12.67 -5.08 12.26
C GLY A 267 -12.84 -6.60 12.09
N ASN A 268 -12.96 -7.00 10.82
CA ASN A 268 -13.07 -8.40 10.40
C ASN A 268 -11.81 -8.81 9.63
N ILE A 269 -11.03 -9.72 10.18
CA ILE A 269 -9.79 -10.21 9.60
C ILE A 269 -9.96 -11.67 9.18
N THR A 270 -9.75 -11.98 7.90
CA THR A 270 -9.78 -13.34 7.38
C THR A 270 -8.44 -13.67 6.71
N ILE A 271 -7.79 -14.74 7.15
CA ILE A 271 -6.53 -15.21 6.58
C ILE A 271 -6.66 -16.68 6.22
N THR A 272 -6.37 -17.02 4.96
CA THR A 272 -6.42 -18.38 4.45
C THR A 272 -5.11 -18.78 3.80
N GLY A 273 -4.78 -20.08 3.82
CA GLY A 273 -3.59 -20.57 3.13
C GLY A 273 -3.48 -22.09 3.16
N MET A 274 -2.73 -22.62 2.16
CA MET A 274 -2.52 -24.06 1.97
C MET A 274 -1.05 -24.47 2.02
N GLY A 275 -0.14 -23.50 1.99
CA GLY A 275 1.31 -23.73 2.00
C GLY A 275 1.82 -24.24 3.36
N ASN A 276 2.89 -25.00 3.32
CA ASN A 276 3.54 -25.48 4.53
C ASN A 276 4.30 -24.37 5.25
N GLY A 277 4.35 -24.41 6.56
CA GLY A 277 5.09 -23.45 7.39
C GLY A 277 4.43 -22.07 7.51
N GLN A 278 3.23 -21.86 6.96
CA GLN A 278 2.55 -20.56 7.01
C GLN A 278 2.19 -20.14 8.44
N LYS A 279 2.18 -18.83 8.69
CA LYS A 279 1.59 -18.22 9.89
C LYS A 279 0.49 -17.25 9.48
N GLY A 280 -0.68 -17.36 10.11
CA GLY A 280 -1.73 -16.37 9.88
C GLY A 280 -1.29 -15.00 10.39
N ILE A 281 -0.93 -14.93 11.67
CA ILE A 281 -0.37 -13.74 12.32
C ILE A 281 0.97 -14.09 12.95
N LYS A 282 1.99 -13.24 12.72
CA LYS A 282 3.32 -13.35 13.34
C LYS A 282 3.74 -11.99 13.87
N THR A 283 4.13 -11.93 15.14
CA THR A 283 4.77 -10.74 15.72
C THR A 283 6.04 -11.11 16.45
N ALA A 284 7.07 -10.27 16.35
CA ALA A 284 8.33 -10.45 17.05
C ALA A 284 8.27 -10.01 18.54
N THR A 285 7.20 -9.30 18.92
CA THR A 285 6.97 -8.95 20.33
C THR A 285 5.58 -9.40 20.77
N ASN A 286 4.68 -8.49 21.08
CA ASN A 286 3.40 -8.79 21.72
C ASN A 286 2.24 -8.77 20.72
N LEU A 287 1.17 -9.49 21.04
CA LEU A 287 -0.13 -9.37 20.41
C LEU A 287 -1.15 -8.90 21.44
N LEU A 288 -1.91 -7.88 21.09
CA LEU A 288 -3.08 -7.42 21.87
C LEU A 288 -4.32 -7.52 20.99
N VAL A 289 -5.29 -8.28 21.42
CA VAL A 289 -6.64 -8.32 20.82
C VAL A 289 -7.64 -7.88 21.88
N ASN A 290 -8.39 -6.83 21.60
CA ASN A 290 -9.38 -6.27 22.51
C ASN A 290 -10.56 -5.65 21.72
N ASN A 291 -11.49 -4.99 22.40
CA ASN A 291 -12.62 -4.27 21.79
C ASN A 291 -12.57 -2.75 22.05
N ALA A 292 -11.39 -2.18 22.23
CA ALA A 292 -11.20 -0.78 22.57
C ALA A 292 -11.74 0.20 21.51
N SER A 293 -11.94 -0.23 20.26
CA SER A 293 -12.58 0.58 19.20
C SER A 293 -14.12 0.67 19.32
N GLY A 294 -14.70 -0.04 20.28
CA GLY A 294 -16.16 -0.11 20.47
C GLY A 294 -16.88 -1.19 19.64
N THR A 295 -16.17 -1.81 18.67
CA THR A 295 -16.69 -2.94 17.90
C THR A 295 -15.72 -4.11 18.05
N ALA A 296 -16.22 -5.21 18.60
CA ALA A 296 -15.38 -6.38 18.87
C ALA A 296 -14.79 -6.95 17.57
N PRO A 297 -13.47 -7.24 17.53
CA PRO A 297 -12.84 -7.80 16.35
C PRO A 297 -13.25 -9.27 16.13
N THR A 298 -13.28 -9.66 14.85
CA THR A 298 -13.41 -11.06 14.46
C THR A 298 -12.21 -11.49 13.62
N LEU A 299 -11.46 -12.48 14.11
CA LEU A 299 -10.33 -13.07 13.41
C LEU A 299 -10.72 -14.46 12.96
N THR A 300 -10.61 -14.76 11.65
CA THR A 300 -10.81 -16.09 11.09
C THR A 300 -9.56 -16.52 10.35
N ILE A 301 -8.89 -17.56 10.81
CA ILE A 301 -7.64 -18.06 10.24
C ILE A 301 -7.80 -19.53 9.89
N THR A 302 -7.59 -19.86 8.60
CA THR A 302 -7.62 -21.24 8.09
C THR A 302 -6.35 -21.54 7.33
N LEU A 303 -5.48 -22.37 7.91
CA LEU A 303 -4.20 -22.77 7.31
C LEU A 303 -4.13 -24.30 7.27
N THR A 304 -4.18 -24.89 6.07
CA THR A 304 -4.23 -26.34 5.90
C THR A 304 -2.85 -26.98 5.70
N GLY A 305 -1.79 -26.18 5.58
CA GLY A 305 -0.42 -26.64 5.43
C GLY A 305 0.14 -27.35 6.67
N THR A 306 1.29 -27.96 6.50
CA THR A 306 2.00 -28.72 7.52
C THR A 306 3.33 -28.05 7.89
N THR A 307 4.39 -28.83 8.08
CA THR A 307 5.76 -28.33 8.31
C THR A 307 6.46 -28.15 6.97
N TYR A 308 7.03 -26.97 6.74
CA TYR A 308 7.94 -26.70 5.63
C TYR A 308 9.35 -27.15 6.00
N ASN A 309 10.11 -27.68 5.06
CA ASN A 309 11.51 -28.13 5.19
C ASN A 309 11.78 -28.93 6.47
N LYS A 310 10.91 -29.91 6.75
CA LYS A 310 11.02 -30.73 7.97
C LYS A 310 12.40 -31.38 8.11
N GLY A 311 13.06 -31.14 9.26
CA GLY A 311 14.39 -31.66 9.56
C GLY A 311 15.54 -30.86 8.96
N GLN A 312 15.28 -29.74 8.28
CA GLN A 312 16.29 -28.82 7.77
C GLN A 312 16.48 -27.63 8.75
N ALA A 313 17.55 -26.86 8.57
CA ALA A 313 17.85 -25.71 9.42
C ALA A 313 16.78 -24.59 9.34
N ASP A 314 16.08 -24.49 8.21
CA ASP A 314 14.98 -23.57 7.95
C ASP A 314 13.59 -24.21 8.17
N GLU A 315 13.49 -25.24 9.01
CA GLU A 315 12.21 -25.87 9.34
C GLU A 315 11.22 -24.83 9.89
N SER A 316 10.08 -24.76 9.25
CA SER A 316 9.00 -23.85 9.64
C SER A 316 7.67 -24.62 9.79
N LYS A 317 6.99 -24.40 10.92
CA LYS A 317 5.74 -25.09 11.25
C LYS A 317 4.56 -24.17 11.05
N THR A 318 3.47 -24.70 10.48
CA THR A 318 2.21 -23.96 10.33
C THR A 318 1.64 -23.54 11.69
N ARG A 319 1.29 -22.26 11.82
CA ARG A 319 0.69 -21.67 13.02
C ARG A 319 -0.43 -20.69 12.63
N GLY A 320 -1.56 -20.79 13.28
CA GLY A 320 -2.59 -19.76 13.13
C GLY A 320 -2.07 -18.41 13.61
N ILE A 321 -1.63 -18.36 14.86
CA ILE A 321 -1.01 -17.20 15.50
C ILE A 321 0.32 -17.62 16.11
N LYS A 322 1.40 -16.86 15.86
CA LYS A 322 2.70 -16.99 16.49
C LYS A 322 3.12 -15.66 17.10
N VAL A 323 3.36 -15.67 18.41
CA VAL A 323 3.76 -14.51 19.20
C VAL A 323 5.07 -14.84 19.90
N ASP A 324 6.11 -14.01 19.72
CA ASP A 324 7.42 -14.28 20.30
C ASP A 324 7.56 -13.78 21.76
N ARG A 325 6.61 -12.94 22.22
CA ARG A 325 6.49 -12.53 23.63
C ARG A 325 5.06 -12.79 24.11
N ASP A 326 4.39 -11.77 24.64
CA ASP A 326 3.11 -11.94 25.32
C ASP A 326 1.91 -11.77 24.40
N PHE A 327 0.87 -12.55 24.64
CA PHE A 327 -0.43 -12.41 24.00
C PHE A 327 -1.49 -12.06 25.03
N THR A 328 -2.07 -10.87 24.91
CA THR A 328 -3.23 -10.46 25.70
C THR A 328 -4.49 -10.54 24.83
N PHE A 329 -5.46 -11.35 25.26
CA PHE A 329 -6.78 -11.46 24.64
C PHE A 329 -7.84 -10.92 25.59
N ASP A 330 -8.43 -9.77 25.24
CA ASP A 330 -9.38 -9.00 26.05
C ASP A 330 -10.60 -8.57 25.23
N GLY A 331 -11.21 -9.53 24.54
CA GLY A 331 -12.43 -9.30 23.77
C GLY A 331 -12.34 -9.72 22.31
N GLY A 332 -13.50 -9.89 21.70
CA GLY A 332 -13.62 -10.32 20.30
C GLY A 332 -13.77 -11.83 20.14
N THR A 333 -13.67 -12.27 18.89
CA THR A 333 -13.77 -13.69 18.51
C THR A 333 -12.60 -14.09 17.63
N ILE A 334 -11.93 -15.17 17.99
CA ILE A 334 -10.86 -15.79 17.24
C ILE A 334 -11.28 -17.19 16.81
N ASN A 335 -11.40 -17.41 15.49
CA ASN A 335 -11.70 -18.71 14.89
C ASN A 335 -10.44 -19.19 14.17
N ILE A 336 -9.86 -20.31 14.58
CA ILE A 336 -8.66 -20.86 13.96
C ILE A 336 -8.86 -22.31 13.59
N SER A 337 -8.57 -22.65 12.33
CA SER A 337 -8.48 -24.02 11.83
C SER A 337 -7.10 -24.28 11.25
N THR A 338 -6.35 -25.18 11.88
CA THR A 338 -5.03 -25.63 11.45
C THR A 338 -4.96 -27.16 11.48
N PRO A 339 -5.68 -27.85 10.57
CA PRO A 339 -5.84 -29.31 10.61
C PRO A 339 -4.59 -30.09 10.24
N GLY A 340 -3.57 -29.44 9.69
CA GLY A 340 -2.33 -30.10 9.25
C GLY A 340 -1.55 -30.75 10.40
N PRO A 341 -0.87 -31.88 10.16
CA PRO A 341 -0.01 -32.53 11.15
C PRO A 341 1.05 -31.57 11.72
N LYS A 342 1.18 -31.52 13.06
CA LYS A 342 2.07 -30.63 13.83
C LYS A 342 1.78 -29.12 13.67
N ALA A 343 0.74 -28.73 12.93
CA ALA A 343 0.23 -27.38 12.97
C ALA A 343 -0.39 -27.08 14.33
N LYS A 344 -0.39 -25.82 14.74
CA LYS A 344 -1.00 -25.36 15.99
C LYS A 344 -1.80 -24.09 15.77
N ALA A 345 -2.90 -23.94 16.48
CA ALA A 345 -3.73 -22.73 16.39
C ALA A 345 -2.97 -21.50 16.88
N ILE A 346 -2.48 -21.53 18.10
CA ILE A 346 -1.79 -20.41 18.76
C ILE A 346 -0.51 -20.92 19.42
N VAL A 347 0.59 -20.22 19.21
CA VAL A 347 1.86 -20.43 19.88
C VAL A 347 2.35 -19.10 20.41
N VAL A 348 2.59 -19.04 21.71
CA VAL A 348 3.11 -17.88 22.45
C VAL A 348 4.39 -18.32 23.14
N ASP A 349 5.51 -17.62 22.90
CA ASP A 349 6.77 -17.95 23.57
C ASP A 349 6.88 -17.31 24.97
N GLY A 350 6.13 -16.24 25.22
CA GLY A 350 5.99 -15.60 26.52
C GLY A 350 4.70 -16.01 27.23
N THR A 351 4.01 -15.06 27.83
CA THR A 351 2.80 -15.30 28.64
C THR A 351 1.52 -15.06 27.84
N TYR A 352 0.56 -15.98 27.98
CA TYR A 352 -0.79 -15.80 27.46
C TYR A 352 -1.72 -15.27 28.56
N TYR A 353 -2.26 -14.06 28.34
CA TYR A 353 -3.22 -13.42 29.25
C TYR A 353 -4.61 -13.43 28.62
N TYR A 354 -5.45 -14.39 29.06
CA TYR A 354 -6.87 -14.39 28.71
C TYR A 354 -7.65 -13.57 29.73
N LYS A 355 -8.41 -12.58 29.25
CA LYS A 355 -9.29 -11.76 30.08
C LYS A 355 -10.76 -11.94 29.70
N SER A 356 -11.07 -11.85 28.40
CA SER A 356 -12.43 -11.98 27.88
C SER A 356 -12.43 -12.34 26.39
N GLY A 357 -13.60 -12.71 25.84
CA GLY A 357 -13.80 -13.02 24.42
C GLY A 357 -13.96 -14.53 24.15
N THR A 358 -13.95 -14.90 22.88
CA THR A 358 -14.17 -16.31 22.46
C THR A 358 -13.05 -16.78 21.54
N ILE A 359 -12.47 -17.94 21.85
CA ILE A 359 -11.50 -18.61 20.97
C ILE A 359 -12.09 -19.97 20.56
N ASN A 360 -12.32 -20.15 19.27
CA ASN A 360 -12.77 -21.38 18.65
C ASN A 360 -11.59 -22.01 17.89
N CYS A 361 -11.03 -23.06 18.42
CA CYS A 361 -10.01 -23.86 17.75
C CYS A 361 -10.17 -25.34 18.09
N PRO A 362 -9.75 -26.27 17.20
CA PRO A 362 -9.77 -27.69 17.50
C PRO A 362 -8.92 -28.01 18.74
N VAL A 363 -9.37 -28.89 19.59
CA VAL A 363 -8.68 -29.30 20.84
C VAL A 363 -7.25 -29.82 20.60
N SER A 364 -7.00 -30.45 19.44
CA SER A 364 -5.67 -30.92 19.02
C SER A 364 -4.69 -29.79 18.61
N ALA A 365 -5.18 -28.58 18.49
CA ALA A 365 -4.40 -27.41 18.05
C ALA A 365 -4.23 -26.37 19.16
N ALA A 366 -4.21 -26.84 20.43
CA ALA A 366 -4.24 -26.04 21.65
C ALA A 366 -3.19 -24.88 21.66
N ILE A 367 -3.46 -23.90 22.50
CA ILE A 367 -2.54 -22.85 22.92
C ILE A 367 -1.35 -23.51 23.62
N VAL A 368 -0.15 -23.19 23.18
CA VAL A 368 1.10 -23.64 23.80
C VAL A 368 1.87 -22.37 24.15
N GLY A 369 2.05 -22.15 25.42
CA GLY A 369 2.91 -21.13 26.01
C GLY A 369 4.06 -21.81 26.75
#